data_605ea3b814925a9055f3e3f57553315e
#
_entry.id   605ea3b814925a9055f3e3f57553315e
#
_cell.length_a   1.000
_cell.length_b   1.000
_cell.length_c   1.000
_cell.angle_alpha   90.00
_cell.angle_beta   90.00
_cell.angle_gamma   90.00
#
_symmetry.space_group_name_H-M   'P 1'
#
loop_
_entity.id
_entity.type
_entity.pdbx_description
1 polymer ?
#
loop_
_entity_poly.entity_id
_entity_poly.type
_entity_poly.pdbx_seq_one_letter_code
_entity_poly.pdbx_strand_id
1 'polypeptide(L)'
;MLLVAESASPVKPSRDISRLIEIMAALRTPGSGCPWDLEQNFRTIAPYTLEEAYEVADAIVRDDLAGLKDELGDLLLQVVFHARMVTGTRRLRFC
;
A
#
# COMPACT_ATOMS: atom_id res chain seq x y z
N MET A 1 -0.91 -9.19 -2.43
CA MET A 1 -1.95 -8.43 -1.70
C MET A 1 -2.83 -7.67 -2.67
N LEU A 2 -4.12 -7.77 -2.51
CA LEU A 2 -5.06 -7.06 -3.36
C LEU A 2 -5.58 -5.83 -2.66
N LEU A 3 -5.66 -4.74 -3.41
CA LEU A 3 -6.33 -3.54 -2.97
C LEU A 3 -7.80 -3.66 -3.31
N VAL A 4 -8.54 -4.32 -2.45
CA VAL A 4 -9.97 -4.52 -2.65
C VAL A 4 -10.70 -3.68 -1.64
N ALA A 5 -11.15 -2.52 -2.05
CA ALA A 5 -11.90 -1.63 -1.19
C ALA A 5 -13.37 -1.58 -1.56
N GLU A 6 -13.71 -1.99 -2.77
CA GLU A 6 -15.04 -1.80 -3.32
C GLU A 6 -16.13 -2.57 -2.60
N SER A 7 -15.79 -3.68 -1.93
CA SER A 7 -16.79 -4.52 -1.27
C SER A 7 -17.14 -4.05 0.14
N ALA A 8 -16.27 -3.28 0.79
CA ALA A 8 -16.42 -2.95 2.19
C ALA A 8 -16.33 -1.46 2.47
N SER A 9 -16.13 -0.64 1.46
CA SER A 9 -15.88 0.79 1.60
C SER A 9 -16.78 1.59 0.67
N PRO A 10 -17.23 2.79 1.10
CA PRO A 10 -17.93 3.69 0.19
C PRO A 10 -17.01 4.29 -0.88
N VAL A 11 -15.72 4.07 -0.77
CA VAL A 11 -14.74 4.58 -1.74
C VAL A 11 -14.87 3.79 -3.04
N LYS A 12 -15.13 4.49 -4.13
CA LYS A 12 -15.26 3.87 -5.44
C LYS A 12 -13.88 3.59 -6.02
N PRO A 13 -13.73 2.51 -6.81
CA PRO A 13 -12.49 2.26 -7.53
C PRO A 13 -12.09 3.45 -8.39
N SER A 14 -10.81 3.74 -8.42
CA SER A 14 -10.27 4.87 -9.17
C SER A 14 -8.82 4.59 -9.53
N ARG A 15 -8.35 5.17 -10.66
CA ARG A 15 -6.95 5.14 -11.06
C ARG A 15 -6.16 6.29 -10.44
N ASP A 16 -6.83 7.20 -9.75
CA ASP A 16 -6.18 8.33 -9.13
C ASP A 16 -5.45 7.90 -7.86
N ILE A 17 -4.16 8.21 -7.77
CA ILE A 17 -3.34 7.87 -6.60
C ILE A 17 -3.90 8.45 -5.31
N SER A 18 -4.60 9.58 -5.38
CA SER A 18 -5.20 10.19 -4.19
C SER A 18 -6.20 9.28 -3.51
N ARG A 19 -6.87 8.41 -4.25
CA ARG A 19 -7.80 7.42 -3.67
C ARG A 19 -7.06 6.39 -2.83
N LEU A 20 -5.90 5.94 -3.31
CA LEU A 20 -5.08 5.01 -2.55
C LEU A 20 -4.59 5.65 -1.25
N ILE A 21 -4.20 6.90 -1.32
CA ILE A 21 -3.76 7.66 -0.13
C ILE A 21 -4.91 7.79 0.87
N GLU A 22 -6.12 8.09 0.40
CA GLU A 22 -7.31 8.18 1.24
C GLU A 22 -7.63 6.85 1.93
N ILE A 23 -7.54 5.75 1.18
CA ILE A 23 -7.80 4.43 1.71
C ILE A 23 -6.79 4.10 2.81
N MET A 24 -5.52 4.37 2.58
CA MET A 24 -4.49 4.12 3.58
C MET A 24 -4.69 4.96 4.82
N ALA A 25 -5.06 6.22 4.66
CA ALA A 25 -5.36 7.10 5.79
C ALA A 25 -6.51 6.54 6.62
N ALA A 26 -7.56 6.05 5.97
CA ALA A 26 -8.70 5.46 6.65
C ALA A 26 -8.32 4.19 7.42
N LEU A 27 -7.50 3.33 6.81
CA LEU A 27 -7.05 2.08 7.43
C LEU A 27 -6.20 2.32 8.68
N ARG A 28 -5.49 3.43 8.72
CA ARG A 28 -4.62 3.76 9.86
C ARG A 28 -5.22 4.83 10.78
N THR A 29 -6.51 5.06 10.70
CA THR A 29 -7.18 6.00 11.61
C THR A 29 -7.42 5.33 12.96
N PRO A 30 -6.92 5.89 14.07
CA PRO A 30 -7.15 5.31 15.40
C PRO A 30 -8.64 5.17 15.70
N GLY A 31 -9.01 4.03 16.23
CA GLY A 31 -10.37 3.73 16.64
C GLY A 31 -11.27 3.18 15.56
N SER A 32 -11.12 3.62 14.30
CA SER A 32 -11.98 3.20 13.20
C SER A 32 -11.24 2.48 12.09
N GLY A 33 -9.91 2.48 12.12
CA GLY A 33 -9.10 1.83 11.10
C GLY A 33 -8.97 0.33 11.29
N CYS A 34 -8.19 -0.30 10.40
CA CYS A 34 -7.90 -1.72 10.47
C CYS A 34 -6.91 -2.00 11.61
N PRO A 35 -7.26 -2.86 12.60
CA PRO A 35 -6.34 -3.14 13.70
C PRO A 35 -4.98 -3.64 13.25
N TRP A 36 -4.92 -4.49 12.22
CA TRP A 36 -3.66 -4.99 11.70
C TRP A 36 -2.78 -3.84 11.18
N ASP A 37 -3.36 -2.94 10.38
CA ASP A 37 -2.63 -1.81 9.82
C ASP A 37 -2.13 -0.87 10.92
N LEU A 38 -2.93 -0.67 11.96
CA LEU A 38 -2.57 0.22 13.08
C LEU A 38 -1.41 -0.33 13.91
N GLU A 39 -1.26 -1.64 13.98
CA GLU A 39 -0.18 -2.28 14.74
C GLU A 39 1.15 -2.26 14.00
N GLN A 40 1.14 -2.00 12.69
CA GLN A 40 2.36 -2.05 11.89
C GLN A 40 3.25 -0.84 12.10
N ASN A 41 4.54 -1.03 11.92
CA ASN A 41 5.54 0.02 11.91
C ASN A 41 6.54 -0.24 10.79
N PHE A 42 7.53 0.63 10.62
CA PHE A 42 8.50 0.48 9.53
C PHE A 42 9.19 -0.89 9.57
N ARG A 43 9.57 -1.36 10.74
CA ARG A 43 10.28 -2.64 10.88
C ARG A 43 9.41 -3.84 10.55
N THR A 44 8.14 -3.81 10.91
CA THR A 44 7.25 -4.93 10.61
C THR A 44 6.86 -4.98 9.14
N ILE A 45 6.87 -3.83 8.46
CA ILE A 45 6.50 -3.75 7.04
C ILE A 45 7.70 -3.92 6.11
N ALA A 46 8.90 -3.55 6.55
CA ALA A 46 10.09 -3.61 5.69
C ALA A 46 10.30 -4.98 5.00
N PRO A 47 10.12 -6.14 5.68
CA PRO A 47 10.26 -7.43 5.01
C PRO A 47 9.27 -7.61 3.84
N TYR A 48 8.05 -7.13 3.99
CA TYR A 48 7.04 -7.21 2.93
C TYR A 48 7.40 -6.32 1.75
N THR A 49 7.95 -5.14 2.02
CA THR A 49 8.41 -4.23 0.98
C THR A 49 9.52 -4.87 0.15
N LEU A 50 10.46 -5.53 0.81
CA LEU A 50 11.56 -6.21 0.16
C LEU A 50 11.04 -7.38 -0.68
N GLU A 51 10.12 -8.17 -0.13
CA GLU A 51 9.50 -9.27 -0.84
C GLU A 51 8.78 -8.80 -2.10
N GLU A 52 8.00 -7.72 -2.01
CA GLU A 52 7.29 -7.18 -3.16
C GLU A 52 8.26 -6.69 -4.24
N ALA A 53 9.37 -6.08 -3.85
CA ALA A 53 10.38 -5.66 -4.80
C ALA A 53 10.98 -6.86 -5.55
N TYR A 54 11.24 -7.95 -4.86
CA TYR A 54 11.73 -9.18 -5.49
C TYR A 54 10.68 -9.78 -6.44
N GLU A 55 9.41 -9.73 -6.08
CA GLU A 55 8.35 -10.25 -6.93
C GLU A 55 8.21 -9.42 -8.20
N VAL A 56 8.38 -8.10 -8.12
CA VAL A 56 8.42 -7.24 -9.30
C VAL A 56 9.59 -7.66 -10.21
N ALA A 57 10.78 -7.80 -9.65
CA ALA A 57 11.95 -8.19 -10.41
C ALA A 57 11.78 -9.58 -11.06
N ASP A 58 11.21 -10.52 -10.32
CA ASP A 58 10.96 -11.87 -10.82
C ASP A 58 9.96 -11.87 -11.98
N ALA A 59 8.89 -11.09 -11.88
CA ALA A 59 7.92 -10.98 -12.96
C ALA A 59 8.56 -10.42 -14.24
N ILE A 60 9.48 -9.45 -14.10
CA ILE A 60 10.22 -8.89 -15.23
C ILE A 60 11.07 -9.97 -15.89
N VAL A 61 11.81 -10.75 -15.10
CA VAL A 61 12.70 -11.80 -15.61
C VAL A 61 11.90 -12.88 -16.36
N ARG A 62 10.69 -13.19 -15.87
CA ARG A 62 9.83 -14.20 -16.50
C ARG A 62 8.99 -13.66 -17.65
N ASP A 63 9.12 -12.39 -18.00
CA ASP A 63 8.27 -11.74 -19.00
C ASP A 63 6.77 -11.87 -18.70
N ASP A 64 6.41 -11.91 -17.43
CA ASP A 64 5.02 -12.02 -16.98
C ASP A 64 4.45 -10.64 -16.79
N LEU A 65 3.92 -10.06 -17.89
CA LEU A 65 3.41 -8.68 -17.85
C LEU A 65 2.16 -8.55 -16.98
N ALA A 66 1.29 -9.55 -16.98
CA ALA A 66 0.11 -9.54 -16.14
C ALA A 66 0.49 -9.59 -14.66
N GLY A 67 1.41 -10.47 -14.31
CA GLY A 67 1.93 -10.57 -12.96
C GLY A 67 2.67 -9.30 -12.54
N LEU A 68 3.45 -8.73 -13.45
CA LEU A 68 4.17 -7.48 -13.18
C LEU A 68 3.20 -6.35 -12.81
N LYS A 69 2.09 -6.25 -13.52
CA LYS A 69 1.07 -5.23 -13.21
C LYS A 69 0.56 -5.39 -11.77
N ASP A 70 0.26 -6.63 -11.37
CA ASP A 70 -0.24 -6.89 -10.02
C ASP A 70 0.84 -6.59 -8.97
N GLU A 71 2.08 -7.02 -9.23
CA GLU A 71 3.17 -6.81 -8.29
C GLU A 71 3.52 -5.32 -8.15
N LEU A 72 3.43 -4.55 -9.24
CA LEU A 72 3.64 -3.11 -9.16
C LEU A 72 2.58 -2.44 -8.30
N GLY A 73 1.34 -2.89 -8.38
CA GLY A 73 0.27 -2.39 -7.52
C GLY A 73 0.57 -2.67 -6.05
N ASP A 74 1.02 -3.88 -5.75
CA ASP A 74 1.36 -4.27 -4.39
C ASP A 74 2.57 -3.49 -3.86
N LEU A 75 3.57 -3.25 -4.72
CA LEU A 75 4.72 -2.44 -4.32
C LEU A 75 4.31 -0.99 -4.08
N LEU A 76 3.44 -0.43 -4.91
CA LEU A 76 2.91 0.92 -4.71
C LEU A 76 2.17 1.01 -3.37
N LEU A 77 1.42 -0.02 -3.01
CA LEU A 77 0.75 -0.07 -1.72
C LEU A 77 1.75 0.04 -0.57
N GLN A 78 2.90 -0.64 -0.68
CA GLN A 78 3.96 -0.54 0.32
C GLN A 78 4.48 0.89 0.43
N VAL A 79 4.70 1.55 -0.71
CA VAL A 79 5.17 2.94 -0.72
C VAL A 79 4.17 3.84 0.01
N VAL A 80 2.89 3.72 -0.30
CA VAL A 80 1.85 4.54 0.32
C VAL A 80 1.73 4.24 1.82
N PHE A 81 1.88 2.98 2.21
CA PHE A 81 1.85 2.58 3.61
C PHE A 81 2.98 3.26 4.39
N HIS A 82 4.22 3.17 3.89
CA HIS A 82 5.36 3.82 4.53
C HIS A 82 5.19 5.33 4.57
N ALA A 83 4.73 5.92 3.47
CA ALA A 83 4.53 7.35 3.39
C ALA A 83 3.49 7.82 4.43
N ARG A 84 2.42 7.07 4.61
CA ARG A 84 1.42 7.38 5.62
C ARG A 84 2.01 7.33 7.03
N MET A 85 2.83 6.32 7.32
CA MET A 85 3.49 6.24 8.62
C MET A 85 4.45 7.42 8.85
N VAL A 86 5.18 7.82 7.79
CA VAL A 86 6.13 8.94 7.89
C VAL A 86 5.39 10.27 8.10
N THR A 87 4.21 10.46 7.50
CA THR A 87 3.45 11.69 7.74
C THR A 87 3.10 11.85 9.22
N GLY A 88 2.92 10.75 9.93
CA GLY A 88 2.72 10.77 11.37
C GLY A 88 3.92 11.28 12.14
N THR A 89 5.12 11.21 11.56
CA THR A 89 6.35 11.73 12.16
C THR A 89 6.70 13.13 11.64
N ARG A 90 5.90 13.66 10.74
CA ARG A 90 6.08 14.96 10.11
C ARG A 90 7.36 15.09 9.26
N ARG A 91 7.92 13.96 8.83
CA ARG A 91 9.11 13.96 7.97
C ARG A 91 8.79 13.99 6.49
N LEU A 92 7.61 13.56 6.12
CA LEU A 92 7.14 13.54 4.75
C LEU A 92 5.73 14.11 4.72
N ARG A 93 5.44 14.89 3.69
CA ARG A 93 4.11 15.46 3.51
C ARG A 93 3.62 15.14 2.11
N PHE A 94 2.37 14.74 2.03
CA PHE A 94 1.66 14.67 0.76
C PHE A 94 1.03 16.02 0.48
N CYS A 95 1.33 16.55 -0.65
CA CYS A 95 0.77 17.84 -1.06
C CYS A 95 -0.15 17.66 -2.23
#